data_86a490d6bcf807f3144bb08ef0b318ed
#
_entry.id   86a490d6bcf807f3144bb08ef0b318ed
#
_cell.length_a   1.000
_cell.length_b   1.000
_cell.length_c   1.000
_cell.angle_alpha   90.00
_cell.angle_beta   90.00
_cell.angle_gamma   90.00
#
_symmetry.space_group_name_H-M   'P 1'
#
loop_
_entity.id
_entity.type
_entity.pdbx_description
1 polymer ?
#
loop_
_entity_poly.entity_id
_entity_poly.type
_entity_poly.pdbx_seq_one_letter_code
_entity_poly.pdbx_strand_id
1 'polypeptide(L)'
;MHDGTERSITCPQDPDEQSACYSGKKKRQTVKNVLLADAQCTIHFLSDTDEGRAHDNPIAEVTPYPLPHGSELLQDLGFLGFTLAGVLITQPHKKPRGKALTDAQKAENQTIARRRVRIEHVICSVKRCRMVKDIIRVWKDTARDMVMAVCCGLHNFRLRLHPWPALRK
;
A
#
# COMPACT_ATOMS: atom_id res chain seq x y z
N MET A 1 7.65 5.92 1.16
CA MET A 1 6.57 5.61 0.20
C MET A 1 5.55 4.76 0.89
N HIS A 2 4.26 5.03 0.70
CA HIS A 2 3.21 4.12 1.16
C HIS A 2 2.31 3.69 0.00
N ASP A 3 1.63 2.55 0.16
CA ASP A 3 0.64 2.04 -0.78
C ASP A 3 -0.27 1.02 -0.11
N GLY A 4 -1.51 0.94 -0.61
CA GLY A 4 -2.49 -0.02 -0.16
C GLY A 4 -2.33 -1.38 -0.88
N THR A 5 -2.53 -2.47 -0.17
CA THR A 5 -2.54 -3.80 -0.76
C THR A 5 -3.80 -4.56 -0.39
N GLU A 6 -4.48 -5.09 -1.38
CA GLU A 6 -5.65 -5.95 -1.20
C GLU A 6 -5.24 -7.43 -1.20
N ARG A 7 -5.86 -8.19 -0.31
CA ARG A 7 -5.73 -9.65 -0.19
C ARG A 7 -7.09 -10.29 -0.27
N SER A 8 -7.25 -11.30 -1.12
CA SER A 8 -8.52 -12.04 -1.25
C SER A 8 -8.78 -12.91 -0.03
N ILE A 9 -10.02 -12.94 0.43
CA ILE A 9 -10.49 -13.80 1.53
C ILE A 9 -11.62 -14.70 1.06
N THR A 10 -11.89 -15.78 1.81
CA THR A 10 -13.16 -16.51 1.65
C THR A 10 -14.33 -15.60 1.95
N CYS A 11 -15.45 -15.81 1.23
CA CYS A 11 -16.68 -15.04 1.45
C CYS A 11 -17.16 -15.23 2.91
N PRO A 12 -17.32 -14.16 3.69
CA PRO A 12 -17.91 -14.24 5.01
C PRO A 12 -19.34 -14.81 4.95
N GLN A 13 -19.83 -15.36 6.04
CA GLN A 13 -21.22 -15.85 6.11
C GLN A 13 -22.21 -14.74 6.42
N ASP A 14 -21.77 -13.74 7.19
CA ASP A 14 -22.58 -12.59 7.55
C ASP A 14 -22.75 -11.64 6.34
N PRO A 15 -23.98 -11.23 5.98
CA PRO A 15 -24.24 -10.36 4.84
C PRO A 15 -23.60 -8.96 4.96
N ASP A 16 -23.51 -8.43 6.18
CA ASP A 16 -22.92 -7.10 6.41
C ASP A 16 -21.38 -7.18 6.22
N GLU A 17 -20.74 -8.21 6.75
CA GLU A 17 -19.32 -8.49 6.46
C GLU A 17 -19.08 -8.74 4.97
N GLN A 18 -19.97 -9.45 4.27
CA GLN A 18 -19.84 -9.65 2.83
C GLN A 18 -19.83 -8.30 2.09
N SER A 19 -20.73 -7.40 2.45
CA SER A 19 -20.82 -6.06 1.86
C SER A 19 -19.58 -5.22 2.19
N ALA A 20 -19.11 -5.25 3.43
CA ALA A 20 -17.95 -4.51 3.90
C ALA A 20 -16.64 -4.99 3.24
N CYS A 21 -16.48 -6.28 3.08
CA CYS A 21 -15.28 -6.86 2.45
C CYS A 21 -15.33 -6.86 0.92
N TYR A 22 -16.44 -6.50 0.27
CA TYR A 22 -16.53 -6.57 -1.19
C TYR A 22 -15.77 -5.48 -1.90
N SER A 23 -14.73 -5.87 -2.64
CA SER A 23 -13.96 -4.97 -3.51
C SER A 23 -14.60 -4.86 -4.90
N GLY A 24 -15.15 -3.70 -5.21
CA GLY A 24 -15.68 -3.40 -6.55
C GLY A 24 -14.60 -3.49 -7.65
N LYS A 25 -13.35 -3.23 -7.33
CA LYS A 25 -12.20 -3.33 -8.23
C LYS A 25 -11.83 -4.80 -8.52
N LYS A 26 -11.83 -5.65 -7.50
CA LYS A 26 -11.43 -7.07 -7.61
C LYS A 26 -12.61 -8.00 -7.88
N LYS A 27 -13.86 -7.52 -7.76
CA LYS A 27 -15.09 -8.30 -7.91
C LYS A 27 -15.14 -9.54 -6.99
N ARG A 28 -14.63 -9.40 -5.77
CA ARG A 28 -14.61 -10.44 -4.73
C ARG A 28 -14.37 -9.83 -3.35
N GLN A 29 -14.53 -10.65 -2.31
CA GLN A 29 -14.23 -10.25 -0.94
C GLN A 29 -12.71 -10.16 -0.75
N THR A 30 -12.30 -9.03 -0.18
CA THR A 30 -10.90 -8.72 0.12
C THR A 30 -10.78 -8.03 1.46
N VAL A 31 -9.58 -8.01 1.97
CA VAL A 31 -9.14 -7.15 3.08
C VAL A 31 -7.95 -6.34 2.62
N LYS A 32 -7.71 -5.22 3.29
CA LYS A 32 -6.65 -4.27 2.94
C LYS A 32 -5.68 -4.05 4.08
N ASN A 33 -4.46 -3.72 3.71
CA ASN A 33 -3.46 -3.14 4.59
C ASN A 33 -2.72 -2.05 3.84
N VAL A 34 -2.23 -1.05 4.56
CA VAL A 34 -1.29 -0.05 4.04
C VAL A 34 0.11 -0.41 4.51
N LEU A 35 1.08 -0.36 3.60
CA LEU A 35 2.49 -0.56 3.89
C LEU A 35 3.25 0.75 3.70
N LEU A 36 4.23 0.98 4.58
CA LEU A 36 5.20 2.05 4.45
C LEU A 36 6.58 1.47 4.25
N ALA A 37 7.24 1.83 3.15
CA ALA A 37 8.60 1.41 2.86
C ALA A 37 9.50 2.61 2.50
N ASP A 38 10.79 2.47 2.76
CA ASP A 38 11.81 3.44 2.38
C ASP A 38 12.30 3.29 0.93
N ALA A 39 13.27 4.11 0.55
CA ALA A 39 13.90 4.05 -0.77
C ALA A 39 14.76 2.79 -0.96
N GLN A 40 15.17 2.11 0.10
CA GLN A 40 15.87 0.83 0.11
C GLN A 40 14.92 -0.36 0.05
N CYS A 41 13.60 -0.10 0.00
CA CYS A 41 12.53 -1.10 -0.02
C CYS A 41 12.33 -1.85 1.30
N THR A 42 12.88 -1.35 2.40
CA THR A 42 12.62 -1.87 3.74
C THR A 42 11.23 -1.43 4.20
N ILE A 43 10.41 -2.36 4.67
CA ILE A 43 9.10 -2.08 5.24
C ILE A 43 9.30 -1.63 6.69
N HIS A 44 8.86 -0.41 7.00
CA HIS A 44 8.94 0.18 8.33
C HIS A 44 7.63 0.14 9.09
N PHE A 45 6.53 0.02 8.35
CA PHE A 45 5.20 0.01 8.95
C PHE A 45 4.22 -0.81 8.11
N LEU A 46 3.29 -1.45 8.81
CA LEU A 46 2.14 -2.18 8.27
C LEU A 46 0.93 -1.79 9.10
N SER A 47 -0.16 -1.33 8.46
CA SER A 47 -1.43 -1.09 9.16
C SER A 47 -2.07 -2.39 9.60
N ASP A 48 -3.01 -2.29 10.53
CA ASP A 48 -3.96 -3.38 10.79
C ASP A 48 -4.77 -3.71 9.53
N THR A 49 -5.47 -4.84 9.57
CA THR A 49 -6.31 -5.28 8.47
C THR A 49 -7.62 -4.52 8.46
N ASP A 50 -7.92 -3.88 7.34
CA ASP A 50 -9.16 -3.17 7.05
C ASP A 50 -10.03 -3.91 6.03
N GLU A 51 -11.30 -3.51 5.94
CA GLU A 51 -12.27 -4.04 5.01
C GLU A 51 -11.93 -3.68 3.55
N GLY A 52 -12.17 -4.61 2.63
CA GLY A 52 -11.86 -4.42 1.21
C GLY A 52 -12.60 -3.29 0.52
N ARG A 53 -13.79 -2.91 1.03
CA ARG A 53 -14.59 -1.78 0.54
C ARG A 53 -14.01 -0.43 0.92
N ALA A 54 -13.28 -0.35 2.03
CA ALA A 54 -12.68 0.89 2.50
C ALA A 54 -11.76 1.49 1.43
N HIS A 55 -11.77 2.81 1.28
CA HIS A 55 -10.81 3.51 0.43
C HIS A 55 -9.47 3.64 1.16
N ASP A 56 -8.39 3.73 0.40
CA ASP A 56 -7.04 3.78 0.97
C ASP A 56 -6.80 5.06 1.81
N ASN A 57 -7.43 6.18 1.42
CA ASN A 57 -7.28 7.47 2.14
C ASN A 57 -7.85 7.45 3.58
N PRO A 58 -9.09 7.03 3.86
CA PRO A 58 -9.59 6.87 5.23
C PRO A 58 -8.74 5.94 6.09
N ILE A 59 -8.23 4.84 5.52
CA ILE A 59 -7.33 3.94 6.23
C ILE A 59 -6.05 4.69 6.63
N ALA A 60 -5.49 5.49 5.71
CA ALA A 60 -4.29 6.27 5.98
C ALA A 60 -4.52 7.34 7.06
N GLU A 61 -5.70 7.99 7.08
CA GLU A 61 -6.03 9.06 8.04
C GLU A 61 -6.07 8.57 9.50
N VAL A 62 -6.52 7.33 9.74
CA VAL A 62 -6.55 6.73 11.08
C VAL A 62 -5.26 5.99 11.44
N THR A 63 -4.37 5.83 10.48
CA THR A 63 -3.12 5.08 10.66
C THR A 63 -2.05 5.97 11.32
N PRO A 64 -1.46 5.58 12.46
CA PRO A 64 -0.39 6.32 13.11
C PRO A 64 0.96 6.08 12.40
N TYR A 65 1.24 6.83 11.35
CA TYR A 65 2.51 6.69 10.61
C TYR A 65 3.71 7.09 11.47
N PRO A 66 4.70 6.21 11.70
CA PRO A 66 5.91 6.51 12.47
C PRO A 66 6.94 7.25 11.61
N LEU A 67 6.56 8.41 11.06
CA LEU A 67 7.44 9.21 10.21
C LEU A 67 8.05 10.36 11.01
N PRO A 68 9.39 10.49 11.01
CA PRO A 68 10.05 11.65 11.60
C PRO A 68 9.63 12.95 10.93
N HIS A 69 9.63 14.05 11.70
CA HIS A 69 9.41 15.37 11.17
C HIS A 69 10.43 15.73 10.08
N GLY A 70 9.98 16.33 8.99
CA GLY A 70 10.81 16.64 7.82
C GLY A 70 10.97 15.49 6.82
N SER A 71 10.35 14.33 7.06
CA SER A 71 10.33 13.23 6.09
C SER A 71 9.58 13.58 4.81
N GLU A 72 9.97 12.97 3.68
CA GLU A 72 9.21 12.99 2.44
C GLU A 72 8.40 11.69 2.30
N LEU A 73 7.09 11.82 2.07
CA LEU A 73 6.20 10.70 1.80
C LEU A 73 5.67 10.76 0.36
N LEU A 74 6.03 9.75 -0.45
CA LEU A 74 5.47 9.58 -1.79
C LEU A 74 4.19 8.76 -1.71
N GLN A 75 3.12 9.28 -2.34
CA GLN A 75 1.80 8.63 -2.35
C GLN A 75 1.19 8.60 -3.74
N ASP A 76 0.18 7.75 -3.93
CA ASP A 76 -0.62 7.69 -5.14
C ASP A 76 -1.81 8.66 -5.09
N LEU A 77 -2.47 8.82 -6.22
CA LEU A 77 -3.73 9.57 -6.32
C LEU A 77 -4.87 8.93 -5.51
N GLY A 78 -4.75 7.66 -5.13
CA GLY A 78 -5.67 7.00 -4.18
C GLY A 78 -5.68 7.63 -2.79
N PHE A 79 -4.60 8.33 -2.41
CA PHE A 79 -4.46 9.07 -1.15
C PHE A 79 -4.63 10.59 -1.33
N LEU A 80 -5.36 11.01 -2.36
CA LEU A 80 -5.56 12.43 -2.63
C LEU A 80 -6.25 13.13 -1.45
N GLY A 81 -5.62 14.18 -0.93
CA GLY A 81 -6.09 14.92 0.24
C GLY A 81 -5.46 14.46 1.56
N PHE A 82 -4.79 13.30 1.60
CA PHE A 82 -4.05 12.88 2.78
C PHE A 82 -2.87 13.80 3.05
N THR A 83 -2.76 14.26 4.29
CA THR A 83 -1.65 15.07 4.79
C THR A 83 -1.21 14.56 6.15
N LEU A 84 0.06 14.73 6.47
CA LEU A 84 0.61 14.37 7.76
C LEU A 84 1.46 15.54 8.31
N ALA A 85 1.22 15.93 9.55
CA ALA A 85 1.92 17.05 10.16
C ALA A 85 3.44 16.86 10.15
N GLY A 86 4.16 17.85 9.65
CA GLY A 86 5.62 17.81 9.58
C GLY A 86 6.22 16.88 8.51
N VAL A 87 5.41 16.37 7.59
CA VAL A 87 5.84 15.47 6.49
C VAL A 87 5.55 16.14 5.15
N LEU A 88 6.54 16.15 4.26
CA LEU A 88 6.37 16.65 2.89
C LEU A 88 5.69 15.57 2.04
N ILE A 89 4.52 15.87 1.51
CA ILE A 89 3.79 14.96 0.63
C ILE A 89 4.20 15.19 -0.82
N THR A 90 4.64 14.13 -1.49
CA THR A 90 4.93 14.12 -2.92
C THR A 90 3.96 13.17 -3.62
N GLN A 91 3.14 13.69 -4.52
CA GLN A 91 2.14 12.91 -5.27
C GLN A 91 2.06 13.36 -6.74
N PRO A 92 1.60 12.48 -7.65
CA PRO A 92 1.43 12.83 -9.05
C PRO A 92 0.36 13.91 -9.25
N HIS A 93 0.56 14.75 -10.27
CA HIS A 93 -0.47 15.69 -10.72
C HIS A 93 -1.68 14.93 -11.26
N LYS A 94 -2.86 15.18 -10.69
CA LYS A 94 -4.13 14.64 -11.19
C LYS A 94 -4.50 15.33 -12.49
N LYS A 95 -4.87 14.56 -13.52
CA LYS A 95 -5.37 15.10 -14.78
C LYS A 95 -6.71 15.84 -14.52
N PRO A 96 -6.81 17.15 -14.82
CA PRO A 96 -8.07 17.88 -14.75
C PRO A 96 -9.10 17.32 -15.75
N ARG A 97 -10.39 17.42 -15.39
CA ARG A 97 -11.48 17.00 -16.28
C ARG A 97 -11.47 17.88 -17.56
N GLY A 98 -11.42 17.26 -18.71
CA GLY A 98 -11.44 17.96 -20.02
C GLY A 98 -10.14 18.66 -20.45
N LYS A 99 -9.05 18.57 -19.67
CA LYS A 99 -7.75 19.17 -20.02
C LYS A 99 -6.64 18.13 -20.01
N ALA A 100 -5.61 18.34 -20.82
CA ALA A 100 -4.40 17.53 -20.77
C ALA A 100 -3.43 18.09 -19.70
N LEU A 101 -2.57 17.22 -19.16
CA LEU A 101 -1.42 17.66 -18.35
C LEU A 101 -0.41 18.38 -19.25
N THR A 102 0.26 19.38 -18.70
CA THR A 102 1.40 20.01 -19.36
C THR A 102 2.58 19.03 -19.49
N ASP A 103 3.51 19.29 -20.38
CA ASP A 103 4.66 18.38 -20.56
C ASP A 103 5.57 18.39 -19.33
N ALA A 104 5.69 19.51 -18.62
CA ALA A 104 6.38 19.57 -17.33
C ALA A 104 5.70 18.67 -16.30
N GLN A 105 4.37 18.74 -16.14
CA GLN A 105 3.62 17.87 -15.21
C GLN A 105 3.73 16.39 -15.58
N LYS A 106 3.77 16.06 -16.87
CA LYS A 106 4.00 14.67 -17.32
C LYS A 106 5.39 14.18 -16.93
N ALA A 107 6.42 15.01 -17.11
CA ALA A 107 7.80 14.68 -16.72
C ALA A 107 7.94 14.48 -15.21
N GLU A 108 7.31 15.34 -14.40
CA GLU A 108 7.26 15.19 -12.95
C GLU A 108 6.55 13.91 -12.55
N ASN A 109 5.36 13.62 -13.11
CA ASN A 109 4.62 12.40 -12.86
C ASN A 109 5.44 11.15 -13.21
N GLN A 110 6.20 11.20 -14.31
CA GLN A 110 7.09 10.10 -14.68
C GLN A 110 8.21 9.89 -13.66
N THR A 111 8.78 10.98 -13.15
CA THR A 111 9.81 10.92 -12.10
C THR A 111 9.27 10.33 -10.81
N ILE A 112 8.09 10.77 -10.38
CA ILE A 112 7.40 10.23 -9.20
C ILE A 112 7.07 8.75 -9.40
N ALA A 113 6.54 8.36 -10.58
CA ALA A 113 6.21 6.98 -10.88
C ALA A 113 7.44 6.05 -10.84
N ARG A 114 8.58 6.49 -11.37
CA ARG A 114 9.85 5.75 -11.28
C ARG A 114 10.29 5.48 -9.84
N ARG A 115 10.07 6.43 -8.94
CA ARG A 115 10.37 6.26 -7.50
C ARG A 115 9.35 5.33 -6.85
N ARG A 116 8.06 5.48 -7.17
CA ARG A 116 6.95 4.71 -6.58
C ARG A 116 6.92 3.25 -6.99
N VAL A 117 7.40 2.88 -8.17
CA VAL A 117 7.44 1.47 -8.61
C VAL A 117 8.12 0.54 -7.57
N ARG A 118 8.96 1.09 -6.72
CA ARG A 118 9.62 0.31 -5.65
C ARG A 118 8.64 -0.21 -4.61
N ILE A 119 7.63 0.56 -4.19
CA ILE A 119 6.63 0.05 -3.24
C ILE A 119 5.80 -1.07 -3.88
N GLU A 120 5.51 -0.98 -5.17
CA GLU A 120 4.83 -2.06 -5.90
C GLU A 120 5.70 -3.33 -5.92
N HIS A 121 7.01 -3.20 -6.11
CA HIS A 121 7.95 -4.32 -6.02
C HIS A 121 8.00 -4.91 -4.59
N VAL A 122 7.96 -4.07 -3.55
CA VAL A 122 7.87 -4.51 -2.15
C VAL A 122 6.61 -5.35 -1.95
N ILE A 123 5.45 -4.84 -2.36
CA ILE A 123 4.18 -5.55 -2.27
C ILE A 123 4.21 -6.87 -3.05
N CYS A 124 4.74 -6.86 -4.26
CA CYS A 124 4.93 -8.08 -5.06
C CYS A 124 5.83 -9.08 -4.34
N SER A 125 6.90 -8.60 -3.69
CA SER A 125 7.82 -9.44 -2.94
C SER A 125 7.17 -10.08 -1.71
N VAL A 126 6.37 -9.33 -0.94
CA VAL A 126 5.57 -9.86 0.17
C VAL A 126 4.58 -10.90 -0.34
N LYS A 127 3.90 -10.64 -1.45
CA LYS A 127 2.94 -11.56 -2.09
C LYS A 127 3.57 -12.78 -2.76
N ARG A 128 4.89 -12.94 -2.76
CA ARG A 128 5.53 -14.25 -3.08
C ARG A 128 5.17 -15.31 -2.05
N CYS A 129 4.87 -14.90 -0.83
CA CYS A 129 4.28 -15.80 0.16
C CYS A 129 2.83 -16.10 -0.23
N ARG A 130 2.56 -17.35 -0.63
CA ARG A 130 1.23 -17.78 -1.06
C ARG A 130 0.15 -17.55 -0.01
N MET A 131 0.52 -17.57 1.26
CA MET A 131 -0.39 -17.29 2.38
C MET A 131 -1.06 -15.92 2.31
N VAL A 132 -0.44 -14.93 1.64
CA VAL A 132 -1.02 -13.58 1.45
C VAL A 132 -1.42 -13.28 0.01
N LYS A 133 -1.01 -14.12 -0.95
CA LYS A 133 -1.36 -14.00 -2.37
C LYS A 133 -2.66 -14.74 -2.70
N ASP A 134 -2.77 -15.98 -2.23
CA ASP A 134 -3.92 -16.84 -2.47
C ASP A 134 -5.10 -16.44 -1.58
N ILE A 135 -6.26 -17.06 -1.76
CA ILE A 135 -7.42 -16.78 -0.92
C ILE A 135 -7.13 -17.17 0.53
N ILE A 136 -7.20 -16.18 1.41
CA ILE A 136 -6.96 -16.36 2.85
C ILE A 136 -8.20 -17.02 3.46
N ARG A 137 -8.01 -18.18 4.08
CA ARG A 137 -9.06 -18.97 4.74
C ARG A 137 -9.14 -18.72 6.25
N VAL A 138 -8.30 -17.84 6.76
CA VAL A 138 -8.30 -17.46 8.18
C VAL A 138 -9.35 -16.37 8.40
N TRP A 139 -10.23 -16.57 9.38
CA TRP A 139 -11.37 -15.68 9.66
C TRP A 139 -11.01 -14.53 10.60
N LYS A 140 -10.12 -14.79 11.58
CA LYS A 140 -9.74 -13.80 12.60
C LYS A 140 -8.76 -12.77 12.02
N ASP A 141 -9.09 -11.48 12.17
CA ASP A 141 -8.24 -10.38 11.67
C ASP A 141 -6.86 -10.38 12.34
N THR A 142 -6.78 -10.63 13.65
CA THR A 142 -5.50 -10.76 14.36
C THR A 142 -4.58 -11.82 13.73
N ALA A 143 -5.13 -12.93 13.24
CA ALA A 143 -4.33 -13.96 12.56
C ALA A 143 -4.00 -13.54 11.12
N ARG A 144 -4.86 -12.78 10.44
CA ARG A 144 -4.57 -12.16 9.14
C ARG A 144 -3.43 -11.15 9.24
N ASP A 145 -3.42 -10.35 10.31
CA ASP A 145 -2.37 -9.37 10.61
C ASP A 145 -1.04 -10.05 10.90
N MET A 146 -1.06 -11.09 11.74
CA MET A 146 0.14 -11.87 12.06
C MET A 146 0.77 -12.47 10.80
N VAL A 147 -0.02 -13.10 9.94
CA VAL A 147 0.45 -13.69 8.67
C VAL A 147 1.08 -12.60 7.79
N MET A 148 0.42 -11.44 7.67
CA MET A 148 0.94 -10.34 6.86
C MET A 148 2.24 -9.78 7.45
N ALA A 149 2.30 -9.59 8.77
CA ALA A 149 3.50 -9.11 9.47
C ALA A 149 4.69 -10.08 9.29
N VAL A 150 4.47 -11.38 9.40
CA VAL A 150 5.49 -12.41 9.14
C VAL A 150 6.00 -12.31 7.70
N CYS A 151 5.11 -12.16 6.71
CA CYS A 151 5.51 -12.04 5.31
C CYS A 151 6.31 -10.75 5.04
N CYS A 152 5.96 -9.64 5.70
CA CYS A 152 6.73 -8.39 5.67
C CYS A 152 8.11 -8.57 6.33
N GLY A 153 8.17 -9.24 7.46
CA GLY A 153 9.43 -9.58 8.15
C GLY A 153 10.34 -10.44 7.29
N LEU A 154 9.81 -11.46 6.62
CA LEU A 154 10.56 -12.31 5.68
C LEU A 154 11.07 -11.51 4.47
N HIS A 155 10.29 -10.53 3.98
CA HIS A 155 10.77 -9.62 2.94
C HIS A 155 11.97 -8.81 3.43
N ASN A 156 11.87 -8.17 4.59
CA ASN A 156 12.95 -7.39 5.18
C ASN A 156 14.19 -8.25 5.46
N PHE A 157 14.02 -9.46 5.99
CA PHE A 157 15.12 -10.38 6.23
C PHE A 157 15.86 -10.71 4.93
N ARG A 158 15.12 -11.00 3.86
CA ARG A 158 15.72 -11.28 2.55
C ARG A 158 16.47 -10.07 1.98
N LEU A 159 15.96 -8.85 2.17
CA LEU A 159 16.67 -7.64 1.75
C LEU A 159 18.02 -7.45 2.46
N ARG A 160 18.12 -7.86 3.73
CA ARG A 160 19.41 -7.83 4.45
C ARG A 160 20.43 -8.78 3.85
N LEU A 161 19.99 -9.94 3.37
CA LEU A 161 20.86 -10.93 2.74
C LEU A 161 21.20 -10.58 1.28
N HIS A 162 20.22 -10.04 0.56
CA HIS A 162 20.31 -9.70 -0.85
C HIS A 162 19.68 -8.32 -1.11
N PRO A 163 20.44 -7.24 -0.84
CA PRO A 163 19.95 -5.87 -1.05
C PRO A 163 19.56 -5.64 -2.52
N TRP A 164 18.45 -4.95 -2.72
CA TRP A 164 18.07 -4.56 -4.06
C TRP A 164 18.91 -3.38 -4.55
N PRO A 165 19.26 -3.35 -5.84
CA PRO A 165 20.06 -2.26 -6.39
C PRO A 165 19.35 -0.92 -6.20
N ALA A 166 20.11 0.13 -5.95
CA ALA A 166 19.59 1.49 -5.93
C ALA A 166 18.97 1.85 -7.30
N LEU A 167 18.00 2.78 -7.29
CA LEU A 167 17.50 3.32 -8.55
C LEU A 167 18.67 3.95 -9.31
N ARG A 168 18.87 3.50 -10.55
CA ARG A 168 19.80 4.22 -11.44
C ARG A 168 19.22 5.61 -11.69
N LYS A 169 20.05 6.62 -11.51
CA LYS A 169 19.72 8.02 -11.78
C LYS A 169 19.35 8.22 -13.24
#